data_7b6c499222cdc2d3587189028ad38798
#
_entry.id   7b6c499222cdc2d3587189028ad38798
#
_cell.length_a   1.000
_cell.length_b   1.000
_cell.length_c   1.000
_cell.angle_alpha   90.00
_cell.angle_beta   90.00
_cell.angle_gamma   90.00
#
_symmetry.space_group_name_H-M   'P 1'
#
loop_
_entity.id
_entity.type
_entity.pdbx_description
1 polymer ?
#
loop_
_entity_poly.entity_id
_entity_poly.type
_entity_poly.pdbx_seq_one_letter_code
_entity_poly.pdbx_strand_id
1 'polypeptide(L)'
;SSAASDVYKRLRDITVQVGRTGKLTPVAELDPVVVAGSTVARATLHNEDEVQRKDVRVGDTVIVRKAGDVIPEVLGPVLALRPADAVQWEMPRTCPSCGSPVIREEGEVDFRCISIDCPAQALERLLHWASRGAMDIDGMGEEIVSRLVESGRLSDVADYYTLDEVELSLLDMGRVNKDGEPIRLGSTVAKKLVAAIDESRTRPFARALFGLGIRHVGKTIAE
;
A
#
# COMPACT_ATOMS: atom_id res chain seq x y z
N SER A 1 -30.87 3.86 2.94
CA SER A 1 -29.78 4.78 3.30
C SER A 1 -29.03 4.16 4.48
N SER A 2 -27.88 3.52 4.22
CA SER A 2 -26.99 3.05 5.26
C SER A 2 -26.36 4.29 5.91
N ALA A 3 -26.76 4.60 7.13
CA ALA A 3 -26.13 5.66 7.91
C ALA A 3 -24.68 5.29 8.16
N ALA A 4 -23.74 6.14 7.73
CA ALA A 4 -22.33 6.01 8.07
C ALA A 4 -22.22 6.14 9.60
N SER A 5 -21.74 5.10 10.28
CA SER A 5 -21.52 5.13 11.72
C SER A 5 -20.19 5.79 11.99
N ASP A 6 -20.19 7.00 12.52
CA ASP A 6 -19.01 7.67 13.02
C ASP A 6 -18.54 6.96 14.31
N VAL A 7 -17.27 6.59 14.39
CA VAL A 7 -16.71 5.88 15.54
C VAL A 7 -15.53 6.65 16.09
N TYR A 8 -15.48 6.81 17.43
CA TYR A 8 -14.40 7.48 18.14
C TYR A 8 -13.26 6.51 18.43
N LYS A 9 -12.02 6.84 18.02
CA LYS A 9 -10.84 6.00 18.25
C LYS A 9 -9.61 6.79 18.60
N ARG A 10 -8.77 6.17 19.44
CA ARG A 10 -7.46 6.74 19.78
C ARG A 10 -6.53 6.57 18.58
N LEU A 11 -5.90 7.65 18.18
CA LEU A 11 -4.82 7.70 17.24
C LEU A 11 -3.51 7.38 17.96
N ARG A 12 -2.94 6.23 17.67
CA ARG A 12 -1.69 5.76 18.30
C ARG A 12 -0.47 6.44 17.70
N ASP A 13 -0.46 6.53 16.37
CA ASP A 13 0.66 7.07 15.61
C ASP A 13 0.19 7.55 14.22
N ILE A 14 1.02 8.33 13.54
CA ILE A 14 0.86 8.70 12.15
C ILE A 14 2.09 8.20 11.39
N THR A 15 1.94 7.12 10.68
CA THR A 15 2.97 6.53 9.82
C THR A 15 2.90 7.10 8.40
N VAL A 16 3.95 6.88 7.60
CA VAL A 16 3.99 7.36 6.21
C VAL A 16 4.20 6.19 5.26
N GLN A 17 3.26 6.03 4.34
CA GLN A 17 3.37 5.09 3.22
C GLN A 17 3.99 5.78 2.01
N VAL A 18 4.82 5.03 1.26
CA VAL A 18 5.43 5.48 0.01
C VAL A 18 4.81 4.70 -1.13
N GLY A 19 4.02 5.37 -1.95
CA GLY A 19 3.38 4.76 -3.13
C GLY A 19 4.33 4.61 -4.31
N ARG A 20 3.87 3.92 -5.37
CA ARG A 20 4.66 3.59 -6.57
C ARG A 20 5.28 4.78 -7.30
N THR A 21 4.68 5.97 -7.19
CA THR A 21 5.19 7.22 -7.78
C THR A 21 6.01 8.05 -6.80
N GLY A 22 6.43 7.48 -5.68
CA GLY A 22 7.14 8.16 -4.61
C GLY A 22 6.27 9.02 -3.71
N LYS A 23 4.95 9.14 -3.96
CA LYS A 23 4.04 9.93 -3.11
C LYS A 23 4.07 9.42 -1.68
N LEU A 24 4.29 10.33 -0.73
CA LEU A 24 4.19 10.07 0.70
C LEU A 24 2.76 10.35 1.17
N THR A 25 2.14 9.33 1.76
CA THR A 25 0.78 9.44 2.28
C THR A 25 0.78 9.17 3.79
N PRO A 26 0.38 10.15 4.63
CA PRO A 26 0.24 9.92 6.05
C PRO A 26 -0.96 9.02 6.34
N VAL A 27 -0.76 8.06 7.23
CA VAL A 27 -1.75 7.06 7.63
C VAL A 27 -1.89 7.05 9.15
N ALA A 28 -3.11 7.20 9.61
CA ALA A 28 -3.44 7.08 11.03
C ALA A 28 -3.41 5.61 11.45
N GLU A 29 -2.58 5.27 12.42
CA GLU A 29 -2.58 3.99 13.13
C GLU A 29 -3.53 4.10 14.33
N LEU A 30 -4.59 3.32 14.32
CA LEU A 30 -5.71 3.43 15.27
C LEU A 30 -5.81 2.21 16.18
N ASP A 31 -6.41 2.38 17.34
CA ASP A 31 -6.92 1.23 18.07
C ASP A 31 -7.93 0.48 17.19
N PRO A 32 -7.77 -0.85 16.99
CA PRO A 32 -8.65 -1.61 16.12
C PRO A 32 -10.13 -1.45 16.51
N VAL A 33 -10.99 -1.26 15.52
CA VAL A 33 -12.43 -1.10 15.72
C VAL A 33 -13.22 -1.76 14.59
N VAL A 34 -14.37 -2.31 14.92
CA VAL A 34 -15.31 -2.80 13.92
C VAL A 34 -16.16 -1.63 13.44
N VAL A 35 -16.07 -1.29 12.15
CA VAL A 35 -16.87 -0.27 11.49
C VAL A 35 -17.56 -0.91 10.29
N ALA A 36 -18.88 -0.86 10.24
CA ALA A 36 -19.66 -1.48 9.16
C ALA A 36 -19.26 -2.93 8.85
N GLY A 37 -19.03 -3.75 9.89
CA GLY A 37 -18.68 -5.17 9.78
C GLY A 37 -17.21 -5.47 9.41
N SER A 38 -16.36 -4.45 9.27
CA SER A 38 -14.93 -4.63 9.01
C SER A 38 -14.08 -4.07 10.15
N THR A 39 -12.99 -4.76 10.51
CA THR A 39 -12.02 -4.23 11.49
C THR A 39 -11.16 -3.18 10.83
N VAL A 40 -11.21 -1.95 11.34
CA VAL A 40 -10.41 -0.81 10.90
C VAL A 40 -9.35 -0.53 11.95
N ALA A 41 -8.07 -0.66 11.57
CA ALA A 41 -6.92 -0.31 12.38
C ALA A 41 -6.09 0.83 11.76
N ARG A 42 -6.36 1.15 10.49
CA ARG A 42 -5.65 2.18 9.72
C ARG A 42 -6.62 3.01 8.91
N ALA A 43 -6.35 4.31 8.80
CA ALA A 43 -7.16 5.23 8.01
C ALA A 43 -6.27 6.26 7.31
N THR A 44 -6.61 6.65 6.08
CA THR A 44 -5.84 7.66 5.35
C THR A 44 -6.02 9.05 5.96
N LEU A 45 -4.93 9.83 5.95
CA LEU A 45 -4.91 11.26 6.25
C LEU A 45 -4.64 12.11 5.00
N HIS A 46 -4.53 11.46 3.84
CA HIS A 46 -4.37 12.02 2.49
C HIS A 46 -3.03 12.72 2.23
N ASN A 47 -2.70 13.80 2.90
CA ASN A 47 -1.45 14.57 2.79
C ASN A 47 -1.20 15.43 4.05
N GLU A 48 -0.05 16.10 4.13
CA GLU A 48 0.32 16.94 5.26
C GLU A 48 -0.67 18.10 5.47
N ASP A 49 -1.10 18.75 4.38
CA ASP A 49 -2.02 19.89 4.44
C ASP A 49 -3.36 19.49 5.08
N GLU A 50 -3.85 18.28 4.79
CA GLU A 50 -5.07 17.74 5.42
C GLU A 50 -4.87 17.41 6.90
N VAL A 51 -3.70 16.88 7.29
CA VAL A 51 -3.37 16.66 8.72
C VAL A 51 -3.38 17.96 9.49
N GLN A 52 -2.75 19.00 8.92
CA GLN A 52 -2.67 20.34 9.52
C GLN A 52 -4.05 21.03 9.54
N ARG A 53 -4.79 20.98 8.42
CA ARG A 53 -6.13 21.57 8.31
C ARG A 53 -7.12 20.97 9.32
N LYS A 54 -7.04 19.66 9.54
CA LYS A 54 -7.86 18.95 10.53
C LYS A 54 -7.31 19.08 11.95
N ASP A 55 -6.08 19.58 12.12
CA ASP A 55 -5.34 19.65 13.39
C ASP A 55 -5.31 18.31 14.13
N VAL A 56 -5.03 17.22 13.38
CA VAL A 56 -4.92 15.86 13.95
C VAL A 56 -3.53 15.67 14.53
N ARG A 57 -3.45 15.18 15.78
CA ARG A 57 -2.20 14.97 16.53
C ARG A 57 -2.12 13.56 17.07
N VAL A 58 -0.91 13.02 17.18
CA VAL A 58 -0.69 11.72 17.81
C VAL A 58 -1.20 11.74 19.25
N GLY A 59 -1.95 10.72 19.64
CA GLY A 59 -2.61 10.64 20.94
C GLY A 59 -4.05 11.15 20.97
N ASP A 60 -4.52 11.87 19.94
CA ASP A 60 -5.91 12.33 19.85
C ASP A 60 -6.91 11.15 19.85
N THR A 61 -8.10 11.42 20.35
CA THR A 61 -9.28 10.66 19.99
C THR A 61 -9.85 11.24 18.70
N VAL A 62 -9.91 10.45 17.63
CA VAL A 62 -10.37 10.88 16.30
C VAL A 62 -11.70 10.26 15.92
N ILE A 63 -12.43 10.96 15.06
CA ILE A 63 -13.65 10.46 14.44
C ILE A 63 -13.27 9.76 13.14
N VAL A 64 -13.58 8.47 13.04
CA VAL A 64 -13.32 7.65 11.86
C VAL A 64 -14.65 7.34 11.17
N ARG A 65 -14.68 7.54 9.86
CA ARG A 65 -15.83 7.21 9.01
C ARG A 65 -15.44 6.18 7.97
N LYS A 66 -16.32 5.23 7.74
CA LYS A 66 -16.29 4.34 6.58
C LYS A 66 -17.65 4.44 5.88
N ALA A 67 -17.67 4.92 4.64
CA ALA A 67 -18.86 5.00 3.81
C ALA A 67 -18.85 3.85 2.79
N GLY A 68 -19.68 2.82 2.99
CA GLY A 68 -19.74 1.64 2.12
C GLY A 68 -18.40 0.90 2.04
N ASP A 69 -17.98 0.51 0.83
CA ASP A 69 -16.68 -0.12 0.55
C ASP A 69 -15.55 0.90 0.36
N VAL A 70 -15.77 2.14 0.74
CA VAL A 70 -14.78 3.22 0.62
C VAL A 70 -13.70 3.09 1.69
N ILE A 71 -12.50 3.58 1.38
CA ILE A 71 -11.34 3.61 2.28
C ILE A 71 -11.70 4.37 3.57
N PRO A 72 -11.41 3.81 4.77
CA PRO A 72 -11.62 4.52 6.03
C PRO A 72 -10.84 5.83 6.08
N GLU A 73 -11.49 6.90 6.50
CA GLU A 73 -10.87 8.22 6.65
C GLU A 73 -11.05 8.79 8.05
N VAL A 74 -10.09 9.60 8.48
CA VAL A 74 -10.17 10.41 9.70
C VAL A 74 -10.86 11.73 9.35
N LEU A 75 -11.98 12.02 10.00
CA LEU A 75 -12.69 13.28 9.82
C LEU A 75 -12.05 14.42 10.60
N GLY A 76 -11.59 14.15 11.82
CA GLY A 76 -10.93 15.11 12.68
C GLY A 76 -10.82 14.62 14.12
N PRO A 77 -10.18 15.41 15.02
CA PRO A 77 -10.05 15.10 16.43
C PRO A 77 -11.29 15.48 17.23
N VAL A 78 -11.49 14.81 18.36
CA VAL A 78 -12.42 15.22 19.41
C VAL A 78 -11.67 16.12 20.40
N LEU A 79 -11.68 17.43 20.17
CA LEU A 79 -10.86 18.38 20.92
C LEU A 79 -11.04 18.31 22.45
N ALA A 80 -12.25 17.99 22.92
CA ALA A 80 -12.54 17.83 24.34
C ALA A 80 -11.79 16.65 25.00
N LEU A 81 -11.29 15.70 24.20
CA LEU A 81 -10.55 14.52 24.66
C LEU A 81 -9.06 14.57 24.32
N ARG A 82 -8.57 15.72 23.80
CA ARG A 82 -7.17 15.88 23.42
C ARG A 82 -6.26 15.85 24.64
N PRO A 83 -5.20 15.01 24.65
CA PRO A 83 -4.17 15.07 25.68
C PRO A 83 -3.44 16.41 25.68
N ALA A 84 -3.05 16.89 26.87
CA ALA A 84 -2.36 18.17 27.01
C ALA A 84 -0.97 18.20 26.35
N ASP A 85 -0.35 17.03 26.16
CA ASP A 85 0.96 16.79 25.54
C ASP A 85 0.89 16.43 24.07
N ALA A 86 -0.28 16.53 23.43
CA ALA A 86 -0.44 16.23 22.02
C ALA A 86 0.37 17.19 21.13
N VAL A 87 1.30 16.62 20.34
CA VAL A 87 2.22 17.36 19.46
C VAL A 87 1.71 17.38 18.04
N GLN A 88 1.87 18.53 17.38
CA GLN A 88 1.57 18.67 15.95
C GLN A 88 2.49 17.76 15.13
N TRP A 89 1.93 17.05 14.16
CA TRP A 89 2.67 16.16 13.28
C TRP A 89 3.14 16.91 12.03
N GLU A 90 4.33 16.58 11.57
CA GLU A 90 4.92 17.10 10.35
C GLU A 90 5.39 15.96 9.45
N MET A 91 5.30 16.15 8.13
CA MET A 91 5.80 15.20 7.15
C MET A 91 7.33 15.06 7.27
N PRO A 92 7.88 13.85 7.36
CA PRO A 92 9.33 13.64 7.34
C PRO A 92 9.94 14.19 6.05
N ARG A 93 11.11 14.83 6.17
CA ARG A 93 11.87 15.38 5.03
C ARG A 93 12.79 14.35 4.38
N THR A 94 12.82 13.13 4.91
CA THR A 94 13.51 11.96 4.35
C THR A 94 12.53 10.82 4.16
N CYS A 95 12.74 10.03 3.12
CA CYS A 95 11.91 8.88 2.83
C CYS A 95 12.08 7.80 3.91
N PRO A 96 10.99 7.31 4.52
CA PRO A 96 11.07 6.29 5.57
C PRO A 96 11.60 4.94 5.06
N SER A 97 11.56 4.69 3.75
CA SER A 97 12.00 3.43 3.15
C SER A 97 13.46 3.44 2.73
N CYS A 98 13.95 4.53 2.11
CA CYS A 98 15.30 4.56 1.53
C CYS A 98 16.19 5.68 2.10
N GLY A 99 15.69 6.54 3.00
CA GLY A 99 16.46 7.65 3.57
C GLY A 99 16.74 8.83 2.62
N SER A 100 16.37 8.73 1.35
CA SER A 100 16.60 9.80 0.37
C SER A 100 15.75 11.05 0.69
N PRO A 101 16.18 12.24 0.24
CA PRO A 101 15.40 13.47 0.41
C PRO A 101 13.99 13.34 -0.19
N VAL A 102 13.05 13.98 0.49
CA VAL A 102 11.67 14.11 0.04
C VAL A 102 11.45 15.54 -0.43
N ILE A 103 10.85 15.72 -1.58
CA ILE A 103 10.54 17.02 -2.15
C ILE A 103 9.03 17.24 -2.25
N ARG A 104 8.63 18.50 -2.25
CA ARG A 104 7.30 18.96 -2.63
C ARG A 104 7.48 19.95 -3.77
N GLU A 105 6.96 19.63 -4.95
CA GLU A 105 7.03 20.52 -6.11
C GLU A 105 6.15 21.74 -5.89
N GLU A 106 6.52 22.87 -6.48
CA GLU A 106 5.75 24.11 -6.36
C GLU A 106 4.33 23.90 -6.96
N GLY A 107 3.31 24.27 -6.18
CA GLY A 107 1.91 24.07 -6.55
C GLY A 107 1.35 22.67 -6.27
N GLU A 108 2.17 21.71 -5.84
CA GLU A 108 1.68 20.37 -5.43
C GLU A 108 1.45 20.32 -3.90
N VAL A 109 0.47 19.52 -3.49
CA VAL A 109 0.18 19.24 -2.06
C VAL A 109 0.93 17.99 -1.57
N ASP A 110 1.45 17.18 -2.49
CA ASP A 110 2.05 15.90 -2.20
C ASP A 110 3.57 15.97 -2.05
N PHE A 111 4.09 15.38 -0.99
CA PHE A 111 5.52 15.11 -0.85
C PHE A 111 5.89 13.82 -1.58
N ARG A 112 7.10 13.79 -2.17
CA ARG A 112 7.57 12.64 -2.96
C ARG A 112 9.02 12.29 -2.67
N CYS A 113 9.26 10.99 -2.53
CA CYS A 113 10.60 10.42 -2.63
C CYS A 113 11.00 10.38 -4.11
N ILE A 114 12.15 11.00 -4.44
CA ILE A 114 12.65 11.09 -5.82
C ILE A 114 13.64 9.98 -6.17
N SER A 115 13.97 9.10 -5.23
CA SER A 115 14.92 8.01 -5.48
C SER A 115 14.30 6.96 -6.40
N ILE A 116 14.97 6.67 -7.51
CA ILE A 116 14.59 5.62 -8.46
C ILE A 116 14.76 4.22 -7.84
N ASP A 117 15.72 4.08 -6.92
CA ASP A 117 16.06 2.82 -6.25
C ASP A 117 15.33 2.63 -4.92
N CYS A 118 14.26 3.40 -4.67
CA CYS A 118 13.50 3.28 -3.43
C CYS A 118 12.78 1.91 -3.36
N PRO A 119 13.09 1.06 -2.35
CA PRO A 119 12.51 -0.29 -2.24
C PRO A 119 10.98 -0.28 -2.16
N ALA A 120 10.39 0.68 -1.43
CA ALA A 120 8.93 0.80 -1.35
C ALA A 120 8.31 1.13 -2.71
N GLN A 121 8.94 2.01 -3.51
CA GLN A 121 8.45 2.30 -4.86
C GLN A 121 8.59 1.09 -5.78
N ALA A 122 9.69 0.33 -5.68
CA ALA A 122 9.90 -0.89 -6.45
C ALA A 122 8.81 -1.92 -6.16
N LEU A 123 8.56 -2.22 -4.88
CA LEU A 123 7.50 -3.14 -4.46
C LEU A 123 6.13 -2.69 -4.98
N GLU A 124 5.77 -1.43 -4.81
CA GLU A 124 4.49 -0.88 -5.24
C GLU A 124 4.31 -0.90 -6.77
N ARG A 125 5.41 -0.73 -7.56
CA ARG A 125 5.37 -0.89 -9.02
C ARG A 125 5.09 -2.33 -9.42
N LEU A 126 5.72 -3.30 -8.75
CA LEU A 126 5.50 -4.72 -8.98
C LEU A 126 4.05 -5.14 -8.66
N LEU A 127 3.53 -4.71 -7.51
CA LEU A 127 2.14 -4.94 -7.12
C LEU A 127 1.15 -4.30 -8.11
N HIS A 128 1.45 -3.08 -8.55
CA HIS A 128 0.61 -2.41 -9.54
C HIS A 128 0.58 -3.15 -10.87
N TRP A 129 1.74 -3.64 -11.36
CA TRP A 129 1.82 -4.44 -12.57
C TRP A 129 0.92 -5.68 -12.49
N ALA A 130 0.98 -6.43 -11.39
CA ALA A 130 0.18 -7.63 -11.18
C ALA A 130 -1.31 -7.35 -10.95
N SER A 131 -1.68 -6.09 -10.63
CA SER A 131 -3.05 -5.74 -10.23
C SER A 131 -4.11 -6.00 -11.30
N ARG A 132 -5.36 -6.20 -10.86
CA ARG A 132 -6.54 -6.42 -11.73
C ARG A 132 -6.71 -5.33 -12.80
N GLY A 133 -6.31 -4.10 -12.53
CA GLY A 133 -6.39 -2.99 -13.47
C GLY A 133 -5.33 -3.02 -14.57
N ALA A 134 -4.19 -3.64 -14.30
CA ALA A 134 -3.04 -3.77 -15.20
C ALA A 134 -2.99 -5.18 -15.80
N MET A 135 -1.98 -5.98 -15.52
CA MET A 135 -1.80 -7.29 -16.15
C MET A 135 -2.68 -8.39 -15.55
N ASP A 136 -3.31 -8.15 -14.39
CA ASP A 136 -4.29 -9.04 -13.76
C ASP A 136 -3.74 -10.46 -13.54
N ILE A 137 -2.61 -10.52 -12.85
CA ILE A 137 -1.97 -11.79 -12.48
C ILE A 137 -2.62 -12.28 -11.19
N ASP A 138 -3.65 -13.12 -11.34
CA ASP A 138 -4.42 -13.62 -10.20
C ASP A 138 -3.56 -14.40 -9.21
N GLY A 139 -3.76 -14.16 -7.92
CA GLY A 139 -2.98 -14.76 -6.85
C GLY A 139 -1.65 -14.06 -6.54
N MET A 140 -1.16 -13.14 -7.39
CA MET A 140 0.11 -12.41 -7.18
C MET A 140 -0.12 -11.20 -6.26
N GLY A 141 -0.52 -11.46 -5.01
CA GLY A 141 -0.77 -10.44 -3.98
C GLY A 141 0.49 -10.02 -3.23
N GLU A 142 0.33 -9.03 -2.32
CA GLU A 142 1.41 -8.39 -1.57
C GLU A 142 2.32 -9.40 -0.85
N GLU A 143 1.75 -10.44 -0.21
CA GLU A 143 2.54 -11.43 0.52
C GLU A 143 3.51 -12.18 -0.42
N ILE A 144 3.05 -12.65 -1.57
CA ILE A 144 3.88 -13.40 -2.52
C ILE A 144 4.90 -12.49 -3.19
N VAL A 145 4.48 -11.30 -3.64
CA VAL A 145 5.37 -10.33 -4.28
C VAL A 145 6.49 -9.91 -3.32
N SER A 146 6.17 -9.62 -2.05
CA SER A 146 7.18 -9.27 -1.05
C SER A 146 8.20 -10.40 -0.85
N ARG A 147 7.75 -11.66 -0.77
CA ARG A 147 8.66 -12.81 -0.64
C ARG A 147 9.56 -13.02 -1.86
N LEU A 148 9.02 -12.80 -3.06
CA LEU A 148 9.79 -12.86 -4.30
C LEU A 148 10.86 -11.75 -4.35
N VAL A 149 10.52 -10.55 -3.92
CA VAL A 149 11.47 -9.43 -3.82
C VAL A 149 12.55 -9.72 -2.77
N GLU A 150 12.17 -10.15 -1.56
CA GLU A 150 13.09 -10.51 -0.49
C GLU A 150 14.06 -11.64 -0.89
N SER A 151 13.61 -12.60 -1.70
CA SER A 151 14.44 -13.69 -2.22
C SER A 151 15.30 -13.29 -3.42
N GLY A 152 15.19 -12.05 -3.92
CA GLY A 152 15.89 -11.55 -5.09
C GLY A 152 15.41 -12.11 -6.44
N ARG A 153 14.26 -12.77 -6.47
CA ARG A 153 13.67 -13.37 -7.68
C ARG A 153 12.81 -12.41 -8.50
N LEU A 154 12.42 -11.30 -7.87
CA LEU A 154 11.58 -10.28 -8.47
C LEU A 154 12.15 -8.90 -8.14
N SER A 155 12.67 -8.21 -9.13
CA SER A 155 13.22 -6.86 -9.02
C SER A 155 12.59 -5.91 -10.05
N ASP A 156 12.15 -6.46 -11.18
CA ASP A 156 11.53 -5.74 -12.29
C ASP A 156 10.26 -6.46 -12.74
N VAL A 157 9.39 -5.76 -13.44
CA VAL A 157 8.13 -6.33 -13.96
C VAL A 157 8.37 -7.44 -15.00
N ALA A 158 9.51 -7.42 -15.69
CA ALA A 158 9.88 -8.48 -16.63
C ALA A 158 10.18 -9.81 -15.93
N ASP A 159 10.65 -9.78 -14.68
CA ASP A 159 11.01 -10.96 -13.91
C ASP A 159 9.79 -11.88 -13.65
N TYR A 160 8.57 -11.32 -13.60
CA TYR A 160 7.36 -12.15 -13.52
C TYR A 160 7.33 -13.24 -14.59
N TYR A 161 7.81 -12.93 -15.78
CA TYR A 161 7.73 -13.79 -16.95
C TYR A 161 8.90 -14.78 -17.07
N THR A 162 9.80 -14.76 -16.09
CA THR A 162 10.90 -15.74 -15.95
C THR A 162 10.66 -16.72 -14.81
N LEU A 163 9.67 -16.49 -13.97
CA LEU A 163 9.32 -17.35 -12.84
C LEU A 163 8.78 -18.71 -13.34
N ASP A 164 9.31 -19.79 -12.79
CA ASP A 164 8.85 -21.13 -13.09
C ASP A 164 8.12 -21.81 -11.91
N GLU A 165 7.44 -22.93 -12.19
CA GLU A 165 6.67 -23.66 -11.20
C GLU A 165 7.54 -24.21 -10.06
N VAL A 166 8.73 -24.69 -10.36
CA VAL A 166 9.61 -25.30 -9.35
C VAL A 166 10.09 -24.24 -8.39
N GLU A 167 10.58 -23.13 -8.90
CA GLU A 167 11.03 -22.00 -8.09
C GLU A 167 9.91 -21.45 -7.20
N LEU A 168 8.73 -21.20 -7.77
CA LEU A 168 7.58 -20.72 -7.02
C LEU A 168 7.15 -21.71 -5.95
N SER A 169 7.13 -23.02 -6.25
CA SER A 169 6.71 -24.04 -5.29
C SER A 169 7.60 -24.10 -4.05
N LEU A 170 8.88 -23.73 -4.19
CA LEU A 170 9.88 -23.73 -3.14
C LEU A 170 9.98 -22.38 -2.39
N LEU A 171 9.24 -21.36 -2.82
CA LEU A 171 9.27 -20.05 -2.18
C LEU A 171 8.90 -20.15 -0.70
N ASP A 172 9.80 -19.67 0.17
CA ASP A 172 9.57 -19.61 1.61
C ASP A 172 8.57 -18.49 1.95
N MET A 173 7.47 -18.86 2.59
CA MET A 173 6.43 -17.90 2.97
C MET A 173 6.73 -17.16 4.28
N GLY A 174 7.94 -17.35 4.85
CA GLY A 174 8.38 -16.69 6.09
C GLY A 174 7.59 -17.10 7.32
N ARG A 175 6.95 -18.25 7.27
CA ARG A 175 6.18 -18.86 8.35
C ARG A 175 6.66 -20.29 8.57
N VAL A 176 6.47 -20.80 9.78
CA VAL A 176 6.76 -22.19 10.12
C VAL A 176 5.47 -22.92 10.47
N ASN A 177 5.45 -24.22 10.21
CA ASN A 177 4.38 -25.11 10.65
C ASN A 177 4.51 -25.43 12.16
N LYS A 178 3.62 -26.29 12.66
CA LYS A 178 3.62 -26.69 14.10
C LYS A 178 4.89 -27.45 14.52
N ASP A 179 5.59 -28.03 13.56
CA ASP A 179 6.80 -28.81 13.75
C ASP A 179 8.08 -27.98 13.58
N GLY A 180 7.94 -26.65 13.32
CA GLY A 180 9.04 -25.72 13.14
C GLY A 180 9.63 -25.71 11.72
N GLU A 181 9.01 -26.39 10.75
CA GLU A 181 9.50 -26.43 9.36
C GLU A 181 8.97 -25.23 8.56
N PRO A 182 9.78 -24.68 7.62
CA PRO A 182 9.36 -23.56 6.77
C PRO A 182 8.13 -23.94 5.92
N ILE A 183 7.11 -23.08 5.94
CA ILE A 183 5.95 -23.22 5.05
C ILE A 183 6.35 -22.67 3.68
N ARG A 184 6.26 -23.50 2.66
CA ARG A 184 6.50 -23.14 1.26
C ARG A 184 5.19 -22.89 0.54
N LEU A 185 5.25 -22.14 -0.56
CA LEU A 185 4.09 -21.79 -1.39
C LEU A 185 3.36 -23.05 -1.90
N GLY A 186 4.12 -24.08 -2.29
CA GLY A 186 3.63 -25.38 -2.76
C GLY A 186 3.21 -25.40 -4.24
N SER A 187 3.25 -26.60 -4.82
CA SER A 187 3.06 -26.80 -6.27
C SER A 187 1.67 -26.39 -6.78
N THR A 188 0.62 -26.59 -5.98
CA THR A 188 -0.75 -26.24 -6.41
C THR A 188 -0.92 -24.74 -6.64
N VAL A 189 -0.37 -23.90 -5.74
CA VAL A 189 -0.41 -22.44 -5.88
C VAL A 189 0.54 -22.00 -6.99
N ALA A 190 1.76 -22.58 -7.04
CA ALA A 190 2.75 -22.28 -8.06
C ALA A 190 2.20 -22.48 -9.48
N LYS A 191 1.53 -23.61 -9.75
CA LYS A 191 0.86 -23.89 -11.05
C LYS A 191 -0.16 -22.82 -11.42
N LYS A 192 -1.00 -22.39 -10.46
CA LYS A 192 -1.99 -21.34 -10.70
C LYS A 192 -1.33 -20.00 -11.03
N LEU A 193 -0.25 -19.65 -10.34
CA LEU A 193 0.48 -18.42 -10.59
C LEU A 193 1.15 -18.41 -11.97
N VAL A 194 1.81 -19.51 -12.37
CA VAL A 194 2.42 -19.63 -13.71
C VAL A 194 1.35 -19.48 -14.78
N ALA A 195 0.20 -20.17 -14.63
CA ALA A 195 -0.90 -20.04 -15.57
C ALA A 195 -1.45 -18.60 -15.66
N ALA A 196 -1.57 -17.90 -14.52
CA ALA A 196 -2.02 -16.51 -14.49
C ALA A 196 -0.98 -15.54 -15.12
N ILE A 197 0.32 -15.80 -14.92
CA ILE A 197 1.41 -15.06 -15.59
C ILE A 197 1.32 -15.26 -17.11
N ASP A 198 1.16 -16.50 -17.58
CA ASP A 198 1.06 -16.78 -19.02
C ASP A 198 -0.21 -16.16 -19.63
N GLU A 199 -1.34 -16.24 -18.94
CA GLU A 199 -2.57 -15.56 -19.37
C GLU A 199 -2.37 -14.03 -19.48
N SER A 200 -1.63 -13.44 -18.58
CA SER A 200 -1.37 -12.00 -18.59
C SER A 200 -0.68 -11.51 -19.86
N ARG A 201 0.12 -12.37 -20.53
CA ARG A 201 0.79 -12.07 -21.82
C ARG A 201 -0.20 -11.73 -22.95
N THR A 202 -1.45 -12.12 -22.82
CA THR A 202 -2.51 -11.86 -23.80
C THR A 202 -3.23 -10.51 -23.57
N ARG A 203 -2.91 -9.81 -22.48
CA ARG A 203 -3.56 -8.55 -22.14
C ARG A 203 -3.22 -7.47 -23.18
N PRO A 204 -4.17 -6.55 -23.51
CA PRO A 204 -3.94 -5.46 -24.44
C PRO A 204 -2.77 -4.56 -24.02
N PHE A 205 -2.07 -3.99 -25.01
CA PHE A 205 -0.93 -3.07 -24.76
C PHE A 205 -1.27 -1.92 -23.84
N ALA A 206 -2.49 -1.34 -23.94
CA ALA A 206 -2.95 -0.28 -23.05
C ALA A 206 -2.86 -0.68 -21.56
N ARG A 207 -3.13 -1.94 -21.22
CA ARG A 207 -3.00 -2.46 -19.83
C ARG A 207 -1.54 -2.57 -19.40
N ALA A 208 -0.66 -3.01 -20.29
CA ALA A 208 0.78 -3.03 -20.01
C ALA A 208 1.32 -1.62 -19.81
N LEU A 209 0.94 -0.66 -20.67
CA LEU A 209 1.33 0.75 -20.54
C LEU A 209 0.84 1.35 -19.22
N PHE A 210 -0.42 1.10 -18.83
CA PHE A 210 -0.93 1.48 -17.52
C PHE A 210 -0.17 0.79 -16.38
N GLY A 211 0.15 -0.50 -16.55
CA GLY A 211 0.86 -1.33 -15.57
C GLY A 211 2.27 -0.85 -15.26
N LEU A 212 2.96 -0.20 -16.21
CA LEU A 212 4.27 0.42 -15.97
C LEU A 212 4.21 1.57 -14.94
N GLY A 213 3.03 2.07 -14.63
CA GLY A 213 2.83 3.08 -13.59
C GLY A 213 3.46 4.43 -13.88
N ILE A 214 3.64 4.77 -15.16
CA ILE A 214 4.20 6.06 -15.60
C ILE A 214 3.33 7.20 -15.07
N ARG A 215 3.97 8.19 -14.45
CA ARG A 215 3.28 9.38 -13.91
C ARG A 215 2.43 10.04 -14.99
N HIS A 216 1.21 10.40 -14.66
CA HIS A 216 0.19 10.98 -15.56
C HIS A 216 -0.38 10.04 -16.62
N VAL A 217 0.10 8.80 -16.74
CA VAL A 217 -0.48 7.80 -17.64
C VAL A 217 -1.47 6.94 -16.85
N GLY A 218 -2.72 7.39 -16.80
CA GLY A 218 -3.85 6.61 -16.28
C GLY A 218 -4.44 5.69 -17.36
N LYS A 219 -5.49 4.93 -17.03
CA LYS A 219 -6.16 4.02 -17.97
C LYS A 219 -6.62 4.75 -19.25
N THR A 220 -7.27 5.90 -19.11
CA THR A 220 -7.81 6.69 -20.24
C THR A 220 -6.73 7.21 -21.18
N ILE A 221 -5.50 7.45 -20.67
CA ILE A 221 -4.38 7.92 -21.53
C ILE A 221 -3.66 6.73 -22.16
N ALA A 222 -3.71 5.57 -21.52
CA ALA A 222 -3.11 4.34 -22.03
C ALA A 222 -3.93 3.72 -23.18
N GLU A 223 -5.24 3.94 -23.22
CA GLU A 223 -6.16 3.56 -24.29
C GLU A 223 -6.04 4.49 -25.49
#